data_8c757b5428ef0d62ef050307471b2ec0
#
_entry.id   8c757b5428ef0d62ef050307471b2ec0
#
_cell.length_a   1.000
_cell.length_b   1.000
_cell.length_c   1.000
_cell.angle_alpha   90.00
_cell.angle_beta   90.00
_cell.angle_gamma   90.00
#
_symmetry.space_group_name_H-M   'P 1'
#
loop_
_entity.id
_entity.type
_entity.pdbx_description
1 polymer ?
#
loop_
_entity_poly.entity_id
_entity_poly.type
_entity_poly.pdbx_seq_one_letter_code
_entity_poly.pdbx_strand_id
1 'polypeptide(L)'
;MHRPSPRFSPIRALLASLLGLAAAALLTTTSAAAQNRLGAPPTDAERPPVAGQINLRGTVGIPQGSLQNNIGGVGGGAHLYLGGWIRQSPILAGVDIGILNYGRTSDNVPFSRTVGPRIPVEVTTTNNVLETHLSVRLQPRRGRLRPFIEGLVGFKYLFTRTSLSDEDLGDDVDAGDDIASSTNFDDFAFSGGAGAGLDVRVYQPEAPTKRVQGVDLHLGVQYLLGQEAEYLAEGALTDDNDNGELDRSELDVRRSRTTLLQPQFGVTVRFAGDDD
;
A
#
# COMPACT_ATOMS: atom_id res chain seq x y z
N MET A 1 18.12 -17.79 39.56
CA MET A 1 17.93 -18.00 38.11
C MET A 1 16.49 -17.65 37.78
N HIS A 2 16.27 -16.44 37.24
CA HIS A 2 14.94 -15.92 36.89
C HIS A 2 14.72 -16.21 35.40
N ARG A 3 13.78 -17.08 35.04
CA ARG A 3 13.39 -17.33 33.65
C ARG A 3 12.48 -16.17 33.20
N PRO A 4 12.79 -15.46 32.12
CA PRO A 4 11.87 -14.46 31.57
C PRO A 4 10.66 -15.18 30.98
N SER A 5 9.45 -14.76 31.36
CA SER A 5 8.19 -15.19 30.78
C SER A 5 8.10 -14.73 29.31
N PRO A 6 7.59 -15.53 28.38
CA PRO A 6 7.41 -15.13 27.00
C PRO A 6 6.35 -14.02 26.93
N ARG A 7 6.76 -12.81 26.58
CA ARG A 7 5.85 -11.70 26.25
C ARG A 7 5.21 -12.00 24.90
N PHE A 8 3.98 -12.50 24.91
CA PHE A 8 3.17 -12.61 23.70
C PHE A 8 2.88 -11.20 23.16
N SER A 9 3.39 -10.91 21.96
CA SER A 9 3.10 -9.65 21.28
C SER A 9 1.60 -9.59 20.97
N PRO A 10 0.88 -8.51 21.39
CA PRO A 10 -0.55 -8.35 21.13
C PRO A 10 -0.89 -8.37 19.64
N ILE A 11 0.06 -8.04 18.79
CA ILE A 11 -0.07 -8.05 17.31
C ILE A 11 -0.27 -9.49 16.78
N ARG A 12 0.40 -10.51 17.38
CA ARG A 12 0.22 -11.91 16.98
C ARG A 12 -1.18 -12.42 17.31
N ALA A 13 -1.74 -11.99 18.42
CA ALA A 13 -3.10 -12.34 18.83
C ALA A 13 -4.15 -11.68 17.90
N LEU A 14 -3.91 -10.45 17.46
CA LEU A 14 -4.79 -9.71 16.54
C LEU A 14 -4.78 -10.31 15.13
N LEU A 15 -3.62 -10.72 14.62
CA LEU A 15 -3.47 -11.43 13.35
C LEU A 15 -4.16 -12.79 13.36
N ALA A 16 -4.02 -13.55 14.45
CA ALA A 16 -4.67 -14.85 14.57
C ALA A 16 -6.20 -14.72 14.64
N SER A 17 -6.73 -13.69 15.30
CA SER A 17 -8.17 -13.43 15.38
C SER A 17 -8.75 -12.95 14.06
N LEU A 18 -8.05 -12.11 13.28
CA LEU A 18 -8.47 -11.66 11.96
C LEU A 18 -8.46 -12.81 10.92
N LEU A 19 -7.46 -13.67 10.94
CA LEU A 19 -7.41 -14.89 10.11
C LEU A 19 -8.54 -15.86 10.47
N GLY A 20 -8.83 -16.02 11.76
CA GLY A 20 -9.92 -16.87 12.24
C GLY A 20 -11.31 -16.35 11.82
N LEU A 21 -11.53 -15.03 11.82
CA LEU A 21 -12.78 -14.41 11.38
C LEU A 21 -12.98 -14.55 9.87
N ALA A 22 -11.92 -14.40 9.06
CA ALA A 22 -11.96 -14.58 7.62
C ALA A 22 -12.26 -16.04 7.23
N ALA A 23 -11.69 -17.01 7.94
CA ALA A 23 -11.96 -18.43 7.74
C ALA A 23 -13.39 -18.83 8.13
N ALA A 24 -13.93 -18.29 9.22
CA ALA A 24 -15.30 -18.52 9.65
C ALA A 24 -16.36 -17.94 8.68
N ALA A 25 -16.07 -16.78 8.10
CA ALA A 25 -16.97 -16.15 7.10
C ALA A 25 -17.02 -16.92 5.77
N LEU A 26 -15.97 -17.68 5.41
CA LEU A 26 -15.94 -18.55 4.23
C LEU A 26 -16.84 -19.80 4.35
N LEU A 27 -17.16 -20.24 5.57
CA LEU A 27 -17.92 -21.46 5.83
C LEU A 27 -19.44 -21.24 5.96
N THR A 28 -19.92 -20.00 6.04
CA THR A 28 -21.34 -19.68 6.30
C THR A 28 -22.16 -19.25 5.07
N THR A 29 -21.70 -19.49 3.84
CA THR A 29 -22.53 -19.23 2.65
C THR A 29 -23.57 -20.33 2.44
N THR A 30 -24.58 -20.39 3.32
CA THR A 30 -25.78 -21.20 3.10
C THR A 30 -26.71 -20.54 2.08
N SER A 31 -27.12 -21.33 1.10
CA SER A 31 -28.03 -20.99 0.01
C SER A 31 -29.37 -20.47 0.52
N ALA A 32 -29.69 -19.20 0.31
CA ALA A 32 -31.07 -18.72 0.42
C ALA A 32 -31.85 -19.12 -0.85
N ALA A 33 -32.91 -19.91 -0.69
CA ALA A 33 -33.78 -20.36 -1.75
C ALA A 33 -34.47 -19.20 -2.48
N ALA A 34 -34.46 -19.25 -3.81
CA ALA A 34 -35.01 -18.24 -4.69
C ALA A 34 -36.53 -18.21 -4.61
N GLN A 35 -37.10 -17.05 -4.25
CA GLN A 35 -38.51 -16.74 -4.57
C GLN A 35 -38.54 -15.88 -5.82
N ASN A 36 -39.05 -16.49 -6.90
CA ASN A 36 -39.21 -15.83 -8.20
C ASN A 36 -40.33 -14.78 -8.08
N ARG A 37 -40.00 -13.49 -8.09
CA ARG A 37 -40.95 -12.38 -8.24
C ARG A 37 -40.76 -11.76 -9.62
N LEU A 38 -41.79 -11.78 -10.44
CA LEU A 38 -41.87 -11.02 -11.69
C LEU A 38 -41.56 -9.53 -11.39
N GLY A 39 -40.47 -9.00 -11.95
CA GLY A 39 -40.02 -7.62 -11.78
C GLY A 39 -38.95 -7.40 -10.72
N ALA A 40 -38.42 -8.43 -10.08
CA ALA A 40 -37.27 -8.29 -9.18
C ALA A 40 -35.97 -8.06 -9.98
N PRO A 41 -35.04 -7.24 -9.46
CA PRO A 41 -33.74 -7.08 -10.12
C PRO A 41 -33.03 -8.44 -10.21
N PRO A 42 -32.26 -8.69 -11.30
CA PRO A 42 -31.60 -9.97 -11.54
C PRO A 42 -30.77 -10.41 -10.33
N THR A 43 -30.92 -11.67 -9.96
CA THR A 43 -30.11 -12.26 -8.88
C THR A 43 -28.65 -12.32 -9.28
N ASP A 44 -27.75 -12.45 -8.31
CA ASP A 44 -26.30 -12.60 -8.58
C ASP A 44 -25.99 -13.84 -9.48
N ALA A 45 -26.93 -14.82 -9.55
CA ALA A 45 -26.78 -15.99 -10.39
C ALA A 45 -27.10 -15.72 -11.89
N GLU A 46 -27.92 -14.74 -12.17
CA GLU A 46 -28.37 -14.36 -13.53
C GLU A 46 -27.47 -13.29 -14.16
N ARG A 47 -26.51 -12.77 -13.42
CA ARG A 47 -25.57 -11.75 -13.91
C ARG A 47 -24.41 -12.39 -14.65
N PRO A 48 -23.85 -11.70 -15.68
CA PRO A 48 -22.62 -12.15 -16.33
C PRO A 48 -21.50 -12.39 -15.30
N PRO A 49 -20.61 -13.36 -15.55
CA PRO A 49 -19.52 -13.63 -14.64
C PRO A 49 -18.58 -12.41 -14.55
N VAL A 50 -18.14 -12.09 -13.34
CA VAL A 50 -17.10 -11.05 -13.13
C VAL A 50 -15.78 -11.59 -13.69
N ALA A 51 -15.15 -10.86 -14.61
CA ALA A 51 -13.86 -11.24 -15.19
C ALA A 51 -12.68 -10.68 -14.42
N GLY A 52 -12.82 -9.46 -13.90
CA GLY A 52 -11.72 -8.81 -13.20
C GLY A 52 -12.19 -7.72 -12.24
N GLN A 53 -11.20 -7.19 -11.51
CA GLN A 53 -11.42 -6.05 -10.61
C GLN A 53 -10.21 -5.13 -10.58
N ILE A 54 -10.49 -3.86 -10.36
CA ILE A 54 -9.52 -2.81 -10.05
C ILE A 54 -9.81 -2.34 -8.63
N ASN A 55 -8.77 -2.23 -7.81
CA ASN A 55 -8.92 -1.74 -6.44
C ASN A 55 -7.92 -0.62 -6.21
N LEU A 56 -8.42 0.53 -5.73
CA LEU A 56 -7.62 1.65 -5.27
C LEU A 56 -7.79 1.78 -3.76
N ARG A 57 -6.68 1.81 -3.02
CA ARG A 57 -6.69 1.81 -1.54
C ARG A 57 -5.62 2.71 -0.97
N GLY A 58 -5.98 3.39 0.14
CA GLY A 58 -5.04 3.99 1.04
C GLY A 58 -4.44 2.93 1.98
N THR A 59 -3.21 3.11 2.38
CA THR A 59 -2.50 2.21 3.29
C THR A 59 -1.73 2.97 4.35
N VAL A 60 -1.59 2.33 5.52
CA VAL A 60 -0.67 2.76 6.57
C VAL A 60 0.40 1.69 6.71
N GLY A 61 1.65 2.06 6.47
CA GLY A 61 2.80 1.17 6.62
C GLY A 61 3.34 1.22 8.05
N ILE A 62 3.20 0.14 8.79
CA ILE A 62 3.70 0.01 10.16
C ILE A 62 4.96 -0.87 10.12
N PRO A 63 6.17 -0.28 10.29
CA PRO A 63 7.42 -1.03 10.32
C PRO A 63 7.42 -2.09 11.40
N GLN A 64 8.03 -3.23 11.13
CA GLN A 64 8.12 -4.35 12.05
C GLN A 64 9.58 -4.79 12.27
N GLY A 65 9.86 -5.27 13.48
CA GLY A 65 11.18 -5.84 13.81
C GLY A 65 12.31 -4.82 13.72
N SER A 66 13.39 -5.15 12.98
CA SER A 66 14.56 -4.27 12.83
C SER A 66 14.24 -2.96 12.10
N LEU A 67 13.30 -2.97 11.16
CA LEU A 67 12.86 -1.75 10.48
C LEU A 67 12.24 -0.74 11.46
N GLN A 68 11.43 -1.22 12.40
CA GLN A 68 10.79 -0.37 13.41
C GLN A 68 11.80 0.37 14.30
N ASN A 69 12.95 -0.26 14.58
CA ASN A 69 13.99 0.36 15.40
C ASN A 69 14.74 1.48 14.66
N ASN A 70 14.74 1.43 13.33
CA ASN A 70 15.47 2.35 12.47
C ASN A 70 14.57 3.48 11.93
N ILE A 71 13.28 3.19 11.73
CA ILE A 71 12.28 4.16 11.27
C ILE A 71 11.34 4.41 12.45
N GLY A 72 11.44 5.58 13.05
CA GLY A 72 10.72 5.91 14.29
C GLY A 72 9.20 6.12 14.12
N GLY A 73 8.67 6.05 12.91
CA GLY A 73 7.29 6.40 12.58
C GLY A 73 6.52 5.35 11.79
N VAL A 74 5.30 5.70 11.42
CA VAL A 74 4.47 4.96 10.48
C VAL A 74 4.47 5.68 9.13
N GLY A 75 4.45 4.93 8.03
CA GLY A 75 4.32 5.49 6.69
C GLY A 75 2.87 5.59 6.25
N GLY A 76 2.60 6.47 5.28
CA GLY A 76 1.31 6.56 4.61
C GLY A 76 1.48 6.40 3.10
N GLY A 77 0.48 5.82 2.43
CA GLY A 77 0.59 5.60 1.00
C GLY A 77 -0.70 5.15 0.33
N ALA A 78 -0.56 4.74 -0.93
CA ALA A 78 -1.65 4.23 -1.73
C ALA A 78 -1.21 3.02 -2.56
N HIS A 79 -2.17 2.14 -2.85
CA HIS A 79 -1.99 0.96 -3.69
C HIS A 79 -3.05 0.90 -4.79
N LEU A 80 -2.62 0.43 -5.95
CA LEU A 80 -3.46 0.04 -7.07
C LEU A 80 -3.32 -1.47 -7.29
N TYR A 81 -4.42 -2.19 -7.20
CA TYR A 81 -4.50 -3.60 -7.51
C TYR A 81 -5.30 -3.85 -8.78
N LEU A 82 -4.75 -4.64 -9.68
CA LEU A 82 -5.39 -5.08 -10.92
C LEU A 82 -5.41 -6.60 -10.93
N GLY A 83 -6.59 -7.21 -10.98
CA GLY A 83 -6.71 -8.66 -10.94
C GLY A 83 -7.79 -9.22 -11.84
N GLY A 84 -7.55 -10.44 -12.35
CA GLY A 84 -8.45 -11.23 -13.16
C GLY A 84 -8.81 -12.56 -12.50
N TRP A 85 -10.05 -12.99 -12.67
CA TRP A 85 -10.50 -14.29 -12.17
C TRP A 85 -10.03 -15.42 -13.07
N ILE A 86 -9.46 -16.45 -12.46
CA ILE A 86 -9.02 -17.63 -13.20
C ILE A 86 -10.24 -18.53 -13.47
N ARG A 87 -10.70 -18.54 -14.72
CA ARG A 87 -11.87 -19.34 -15.16
C ARG A 87 -13.07 -19.12 -14.22
N GLN A 88 -13.78 -20.21 -13.86
CA GLN A 88 -14.92 -20.17 -12.93
C GLN A 88 -14.52 -20.46 -11.47
N SER A 89 -13.23 -20.41 -11.15
CA SER A 89 -12.72 -20.68 -9.80
C SER A 89 -12.90 -19.46 -8.88
N PRO A 90 -12.80 -19.63 -7.55
CA PRO A 90 -12.73 -18.53 -6.60
C PRO A 90 -11.33 -17.87 -6.52
N ILE A 91 -10.45 -18.19 -7.49
CA ILE A 91 -9.08 -17.69 -7.51
C ILE A 91 -8.98 -16.46 -8.40
N LEU A 92 -8.41 -15.40 -7.86
CA LEU A 92 -8.11 -14.15 -8.54
C LEU A 92 -6.57 -14.00 -8.57
N ALA A 93 -6.00 -13.82 -9.73
CA ALA A 93 -4.58 -13.48 -9.88
C ALA A 93 -4.42 -12.05 -10.36
N GLY A 94 -3.40 -11.36 -9.86
CA GLY A 94 -3.23 -9.96 -10.17
C GLY A 94 -1.86 -9.38 -9.80
N VAL A 95 -1.77 -8.07 -10.03
CA VAL A 95 -0.61 -7.25 -9.69
C VAL A 95 -1.05 -6.18 -8.70
N ASP A 96 -0.26 -5.99 -7.67
CA ASP A 96 -0.41 -4.96 -6.65
C ASP A 96 0.78 -4.00 -6.75
N ILE A 97 0.51 -2.73 -6.98
CA ILE A 97 1.52 -1.67 -7.08
C ILE A 97 1.17 -0.63 -6.04
N GLY A 98 2.13 -0.26 -5.20
CA GLY A 98 1.95 0.71 -4.13
C GLY A 98 3.11 1.65 -3.98
N ILE A 99 2.83 2.83 -3.46
CA ILE A 99 3.83 3.79 -3.01
C ILE A 99 3.53 4.14 -1.56
N LEU A 100 4.57 4.13 -0.73
CA LEU A 100 4.52 4.44 0.69
C LEU A 100 5.59 5.47 1.01
N ASN A 101 5.20 6.57 1.66
CA ASN A 101 6.13 7.52 2.25
C ASN A 101 6.29 7.19 3.74
N TYR A 102 7.55 7.07 4.22
CA TYR A 102 7.85 6.72 5.61
C TYR A 102 8.69 7.76 6.35
N GLY A 103 8.99 8.90 5.71
CA GLY A 103 9.70 10.01 6.32
C GLY A 103 9.73 11.23 5.41
N ARG A 104 9.55 12.42 5.99
CA ARG A 104 9.69 13.70 5.30
C ARG A 104 10.33 14.70 6.26
N THR A 105 11.43 15.32 5.80
CA THR A 105 12.08 16.43 6.49
C THR A 105 12.15 17.62 5.55
N SER A 106 11.81 18.80 6.03
CA SER A 106 11.93 20.06 5.28
C SER A 106 12.77 21.03 6.08
N ASP A 107 13.81 21.57 5.44
CA ASP A 107 14.71 22.56 6.01
C ASP A 107 14.84 23.78 5.10
N ASN A 108 14.82 24.98 5.68
CA ASN A 108 15.02 26.23 4.96
C ASN A 108 16.50 26.59 4.95
N VAL A 109 17.09 26.57 3.77
CA VAL A 109 18.51 26.92 3.59
C VAL A 109 18.66 28.15 2.68
N PRO A 110 19.65 29.02 2.89
CA PRO A 110 19.91 30.15 1.98
C PRO A 110 20.42 29.62 0.63
N PHE A 111 19.80 30.08 -0.48
CA PHE A 111 20.13 29.67 -1.85
C PHE A 111 21.61 29.86 -2.21
N SER A 112 22.30 30.83 -1.63
CA SER A 112 23.72 31.08 -1.87
C SER A 112 24.36 31.79 -0.70
N ARG A 113 25.53 31.32 -0.29
CA ARG A 113 26.35 31.98 0.72
C ARG A 113 27.09 33.25 0.16
N THR A 114 27.21 33.33 -1.18
CA THR A 114 28.01 34.38 -1.85
C THR A 114 27.17 35.57 -2.30
N VAL A 115 25.87 35.36 -2.64
CA VAL A 115 24.98 36.41 -3.19
C VAL A 115 24.11 37.06 -2.10
N GLY A 116 24.24 36.61 -0.87
CA GLY A 116 23.54 37.14 0.32
C GLY A 116 22.38 36.25 0.77
N PRO A 117 22.12 36.22 2.10
CA PRO A 117 21.18 35.26 2.73
C PRO A 117 19.69 35.67 2.59
N ARG A 118 19.32 36.31 1.46
CA ARG A 118 17.99 36.93 1.32
C ARG A 118 16.95 36.09 0.56
N ILE A 119 17.33 34.95 0.00
CA ILE A 119 16.41 34.05 -0.70
C ILE A 119 16.50 32.72 -0.01
N PRO A 120 15.56 32.39 0.92
CA PRO A 120 15.46 31.06 1.48
C PRO A 120 14.86 30.11 0.43
N VAL A 121 15.41 28.91 0.32
CA VAL A 121 14.82 27.81 -0.44
C VAL A 121 14.47 26.68 0.52
N GLU A 122 13.30 26.08 0.33
CA GLU A 122 12.91 24.91 1.08
C GLU A 122 13.55 23.67 0.44
N VAL A 123 14.35 22.95 1.22
CA VAL A 123 14.90 21.64 0.85
C VAL A 123 14.06 20.57 1.51
N THR A 124 13.28 19.85 0.73
CA THR A 124 12.46 18.75 1.23
C THR A 124 13.09 17.41 0.87
N THR A 125 13.36 16.59 1.88
CA THR A 125 13.83 15.21 1.74
C THR A 125 12.69 14.26 2.06
N THR A 126 12.39 13.34 1.13
CA THR A 126 11.34 12.34 1.29
C THR A 126 11.89 10.93 1.14
N ASN A 127 11.51 10.05 2.07
CA ASN A 127 11.86 8.63 2.05
C ASN A 127 10.65 7.81 1.61
N ASN A 128 10.79 7.08 0.51
CA ASN A 128 9.70 6.39 -0.14
C ASN A 128 10.01 4.91 -0.37
N VAL A 129 8.96 4.10 -0.42
CA VAL A 129 9.00 2.70 -0.86
C VAL A 129 8.00 2.53 -1.99
N LEU A 130 8.48 2.12 -3.16
CA LEU A 130 7.64 1.61 -4.24
C LEU A 130 7.54 0.09 -4.09
N GLU A 131 6.34 -0.43 -4.02
CA GLU A 131 6.06 -1.85 -3.85
C GLU A 131 5.42 -2.41 -5.11
N THR A 132 5.89 -3.57 -5.58
CA THR A 132 5.29 -4.27 -6.71
C THR A 132 5.25 -5.76 -6.42
N HIS A 133 4.03 -6.32 -6.38
CA HIS A 133 3.81 -7.72 -6.04
C HIS A 133 2.87 -8.39 -7.03
N LEU A 134 3.19 -9.60 -7.42
CA LEU A 134 2.23 -10.55 -7.96
C LEU A 134 1.42 -11.12 -6.80
N SER A 135 0.11 -11.21 -6.95
CA SER A 135 -0.77 -11.76 -5.93
C SER A 135 -1.68 -12.84 -6.45
N VAL A 136 -1.94 -13.81 -5.59
CA VAL A 136 -2.98 -14.82 -5.78
C VAL A 136 -3.94 -14.71 -4.61
N ARG A 137 -5.20 -14.40 -4.92
CA ARG A 137 -6.25 -14.17 -3.93
C ARG A 137 -7.33 -15.24 -4.05
N LEU A 138 -7.75 -15.80 -2.92
CA LEU A 138 -8.93 -16.65 -2.80
C LEU A 138 -10.09 -15.80 -2.27
N GLN A 139 -11.14 -15.63 -3.09
CA GLN A 139 -12.27 -14.77 -2.80
C GLN A 139 -13.54 -15.30 -3.45
N PRO A 140 -14.73 -15.27 -2.77
CA PRO A 140 -15.99 -15.56 -3.41
C PRO A 140 -16.30 -14.58 -4.55
N ARG A 141 -16.73 -15.08 -5.71
CA ARG A 141 -17.07 -14.26 -6.89
C ARG A 141 -18.38 -13.49 -6.70
N ARG A 142 -19.31 -14.04 -5.91
CA ARG A 142 -20.67 -13.56 -5.70
C ARG A 142 -20.90 -13.27 -4.22
N GLY A 143 -21.98 -12.57 -3.92
CA GLY A 143 -22.34 -12.20 -2.56
C GLY A 143 -22.09 -10.72 -2.26
N ARG A 144 -22.79 -10.21 -1.25
CA ARG A 144 -22.62 -8.82 -0.76
C ARG A 144 -21.37 -8.67 0.08
N LEU A 145 -21.05 -9.67 0.89
CA LEU A 145 -19.84 -9.76 1.70
C LEU A 145 -18.90 -10.79 1.06
N ARG A 146 -17.68 -10.38 0.77
CA ARG A 146 -16.70 -11.21 0.08
C ARG A 146 -15.36 -11.17 0.82
N PRO A 147 -15.21 -12.03 1.84
CA PRO A 147 -13.95 -12.20 2.51
C PRO A 147 -12.89 -12.75 1.55
N PHE A 148 -11.64 -12.39 1.77
CA PHE A 148 -10.53 -12.91 0.98
C PHE A 148 -9.30 -13.18 1.84
N ILE A 149 -8.48 -14.08 1.33
CA ILE A 149 -7.08 -14.25 1.73
C ILE A 149 -6.22 -14.17 0.49
N GLU A 150 -5.00 -13.69 0.61
CA GLU A 150 -4.09 -13.54 -0.51
C GLU A 150 -2.64 -13.87 -0.12
N GLY A 151 -1.90 -14.36 -1.10
CA GLY A 151 -0.45 -14.48 -1.05
C GLY A 151 0.17 -13.52 -2.04
N LEU A 152 1.29 -12.92 -1.66
CA LEU A 152 2.00 -11.91 -2.44
C LEU A 152 3.48 -12.27 -2.56
N VAL A 153 4.06 -12.02 -3.75
CA VAL A 153 5.49 -12.15 -4.00
C VAL A 153 5.94 -11.07 -4.97
N GLY A 154 7.06 -10.41 -4.69
CA GLY A 154 7.53 -9.32 -5.52
C GLY A 154 8.75 -8.64 -4.91
N PHE A 155 8.79 -7.33 -5.01
CA PHE A 155 9.91 -6.52 -4.54
C PHE A 155 9.45 -5.16 -4.02
N LYS A 156 10.35 -4.55 -3.25
CA LYS A 156 10.28 -3.17 -2.76
C LYS A 156 11.49 -2.41 -3.29
N TYR A 157 11.26 -1.23 -3.79
CA TYR A 157 12.29 -0.27 -4.18
C TYR A 157 12.23 0.90 -3.19
N LEU A 158 13.26 1.00 -2.35
CA LEU A 158 13.39 2.06 -1.36
C LEU A 158 14.21 3.17 -1.99
N PHE A 159 13.74 4.41 -1.90
CA PHE A 159 14.47 5.55 -2.45
C PHE A 159 14.23 6.83 -1.65
N THR A 160 15.28 7.61 -1.52
CA THR A 160 15.26 8.93 -0.92
C THR A 160 15.41 9.99 -2.00
N ARG A 161 14.45 10.91 -2.04
CA ARG A 161 14.42 12.03 -2.99
C ARG A 161 14.52 13.34 -2.24
N THR A 162 15.40 14.23 -2.72
CA THR A 162 15.45 15.62 -2.27
C THR A 162 14.93 16.52 -3.37
N SER A 163 14.04 17.44 -3.02
CA SER A 163 13.52 18.49 -3.89
C SER A 163 13.79 19.87 -3.30
N LEU A 164 14.02 20.83 -4.19
CA LEU A 164 14.21 22.24 -3.89
C LEU A 164 13.00 23.01 -4.39
N SER A 165 12.33 23.73 -3.50
CA SER A 165 11.19 24.58 -3.82
C SER A 165 11.51 26.03 -3.46
N ASP A 166 11.04 26.99 -4.26
CA ASP A 166 11.13 28.42 -3.93
C ASP A 166 9.90 28.82 -3.09
N GLU A 167 10.14 29.40 -1.93
CA GLU A 167 9.09 29.84 -1.00
C GLU A 167 8.39 31.14 -1.46
N ASP A 168 9.00 31.89 -2.41
CA ASP A 168 8.53 33.23 -2.82
C ASP A 168 7.61 33.27 -4.05
N LEU A 169 7.34 32.13 -4.70
CA LEU A 169 6.37 32.07 -5.79
C LEU A 169 4.98 31.86 -5.18
N GLY A 170 4.27 32.98 -4.95
CA GLY A 170 2.96 33.04 -4.31
C GLY A 170 1.93 32.03 -4.88
N ASP A 171 0.83 31.87 -4.17
CA ASP A 171 -0.30 30.93 -4.32
C ASP A 171 -0.86 30.65 -5.75
N ASP A 172 -0.25 31.19 -6.80
CA ASP A 172 -0.70 31.09 -8.20
C ASP A 172 0.11 30.12 -9.08
N VAL A 173 1.09 29.38 -8.51
CA VAL A 173 1.85 28.38 -9.27
C VAL A 173 1.43 27.00 -8.76
N ASP A 174 0.98 26.14 -9.67
CA ASP A 174 0.59 24.74 -9.40
C ASP A 174 1.61 24.07 -8.47
N ALA A 175 1.13 23.51 -7.36
CA ALA A 175 1.93 22.78 -6.37
C ALA A 175 2.64 21.59 -7.05
N GLY A 176 3.79 21.84 -7.68
CA GLY A 176 4.52 20.82 -8.46
C GLY A 176 5.79 21.30 -9.14
N ASP A 177 6.09 22.58 -9.15
CA ASP A 177 7.35 23.07 -9.75
C ASP A 177 8.51 22.96 -8.76
N ASP A 178 9.01 21.72 -8.58
CA ASP A 178 10.35 21.50 -8.03
C ASP A 178 11.38 22.14 -8.95
N ILE A 179 12.13 23.14 -8.49
CA ILE A 179 13.22 23.78 -9.26
C ILE A 179 14.28 22.75 -9.63
N ALA A 180 14.53 21.81 -8.75
CA ALA A 180 15.42 20.68 -8.95
C ALA A 180 15.01 19.50 -8.04
N SER A 181 15.21 18.29 -8.52
CA SER A 181 15.03 17.10 -7.71
C SER A 181 16.11 16.08 -8.03
N SER A 182 16.59 15.39 -7.01
CA SER A 182 17.60 14.33 -7.13
C SER A 182 17.21 13.12 -6.30
N THR A 183 17.48 11.92 -6.80
CA THR A 183 17.45 10.70 -5.99
C THR A 183 18.84 10.50 -5.40
N ASN A 184 18.95 10.60 -4.08
CA ASN A 184 20.24 10.58 -3.40
C ASN A 184 20.69 9.18 -3.02
N PHE A 185 19.72 8.28 -2.77
CA PHE A 185 19.99 6.91 -2.34
C PHE A 185 18.84 5.99 -2.77
N ASP A 186 19.17 4.78 -3.22
CA ASP A 186 18.18 3.77 -3.55
C ASP A 186 18.70 2.35 -3.35
N ASP A 187 17.79 1.40 -3.06
CA ASP A 187 18.08 -0.02 -2.94
C ASP A 187 16.83 -0.87 -3.17
N PHE A 188 17.04 -2.15 -3.49
CA PHE A 188 16.00 -3.13 -3.76
C PHE A 188 15.95 -4.24 -2.71
N ALA A 189 14.75 -4.64 -2.32
CA ALA A 189 14.50 -5.79 -1.47
C ALA A 189 13.47 -6.72 -2.09
N PHE A 190 13.75 -8.00 -2.21
CA PHE A 190 12.71 -8.97 -2.47
C PHE A 190 11.73 -9.03 -1.31
N SER A 191 10.46 -9.18 -1.63
CA SER A 191 9.37 -9.13 -0.67
C SER A 191 8.33 -10.19 -0.97
N GLY A 192 7.76 -10.74 0.08
CA GLY A 192 6.65 -11.67 -0.03
C GLY A 192 5.83 -11.67 1.25
N GLY A 193 4.59 -12.07 1.15
CA GLY A 193 3.74 -12.03 2.33
C GLY A 193 2.36 -12.60 2.10
N ALA A 194 1.50 -12.32 3.06
CA ALA A 194 0.11 -12.71 3.04
C ALA A 194 -0.78 -11.57 3.50
N GLY A 195 -2.01 -11.58 3.01
CA GLY A 195 -3.04 -10.63 3.40
C GLY A 195 -4.38 -11.30 3.59
N ALA A 196 -5.26 -10.58 4.26
CA ALA A 196 -6.66 -10.97 4.43
C ALA A 196 -7.53 -9.72 4.53
N GLY A 197 -8.80 -9.88 4.18
CA GLY A 197 -9.73 -8.75 4.25
C GLY A 197 -11.15 -9.10 3.82
N LEU A 198 -11.91 -8.04 3.59
CA LEU A 198 -13.31 -8.11 3.24
C LEU A 198 -13.65 -7.03 2.22
N ASP A 199 -14.30 -7.42 1.12
CA ASP A 199 -14.97 -6.50 0.20
C ASP A 199 -16.48 -6.50 0.50
N VAL A 200 -17.05 -5.31 0.70
CA VAL A 200 -18.47 -5.11 0.99
C VAL A 200 -19.11 -4.37 -0.16
N ARG A 201 -20.05 -5.01 -0.87
CA ARG A 201 -20.75 -4.38 -1.99
C ARG A 201 -21.61 -3.21 -1.52
N VAL A 202 -21.32 -2.02 -2.05
CA VAL A 202 -22.06 -0.78 -1.78
C VAL A 202 -22.91 -0.34 -2.96
N TYR A 203 -22.50 -0.69 -4.17
CA TYR A 203 -23.25 -0.35 -5.38
C TYR A 203 -23.30 -1.54 -6.35
N GLN A 204 -24.47 -1.77 -6.95
CA GLN A 204 -24.71 -2.76 -7.98
C GLN A 204 -25.71 -2.18 -8.98
N PRO A 205 -25.33 -2.03 -10.27
CA PRO A 205 -26.25 -1.52 -11.28
C PRO A 205 -27.43 -2.47 -11.47
N GLU A 206 -28.64 -1.92 -11.67
CA GLU A 206 -29.86 -2.72 -11.92
C GLU A 206 -29.78 -3.50 -13.23
N ALA A 207 -29.28 -2.85 -14.29
CA ALA A 207 -28.95 -3.50 -15.54
C ALA A 207 -27.43 -3.70 -15.60
N PRO A 208 -26.91 -4.92 -15.61
CA PRO A 208 -25.48 -5.15 -15.76
C PRO A 208 -25.06 -4.67 -17.16
N THR A 209 -24.34 -3.54 -17.18
CA THR A 209 -23.63 -3.16 -18.40
C THR A 209 -22.42 -4.06 -18.53
N LYS A 210 -21.96 -4.35 -19.76
CA LYS A 210 -20.77 -5.17 -20.02
C LYS A 210 -19.49 -4.64 -19.35
N ARG A 211 -19.50 -3.43 -18.77
CA ARG A 211 -18.33 -2.78 -18.22
C ARG A 211 -18.22 -2.85 -16.70
N VAL A 212 -19.27 -2.47 -15.94
CA VAL A 212 -19.23 -2.42 -14.48
C VAL A 212 -20.28 -3.31 -13.87
N GLN A 213 -19.86 -4.25 -13.03
CA GLN A 213 -20.72 -5.20 -12.32
C GLN A 213 -21.04 -4.77 -10.89
N GLY A 214 -20.27 -3.87 -10.34
CA GLY A 214 -20.48 -3.33 -9.00
C GLY A 214 -19.27 -2.61 -8.43
N VAL A 215 -19.52 -1.91 -7.33
CA VAL A 215 -18.53 -1.20 -6.55
C VAL A 215 -18.59 -1.70 -5.11
N ASP A 216 -17.44 -1.99 -4.53
CA ASP A 216 -17.31 -2.49 -3.17
C ASP A 216 -16.39 -1.60 -2.34
N LEU A 217 -16.66 -1.49 -1.05
CA LEU A 217 -15.69 -0.99 -0.08
C LEU A 217 -14.72 -2.12 0.27
N HIS A 218 -13.45 -1.81 0.27
CA HIS A 218 -12.36 -2.71 0.60
C HIS A 218 -11.80 -2.41 1.98
N LEU A 219 -11.68 -3.44 2.80
CA LEU A 219 -10.96 -3.40 4.08
C LEU A 219 -10.00 -4.58 4.11
N GLY A 220 -8.73 -4.33 4.37
CA GLY A 220 -7.73 -5.38 4.36
C GLY A 220 -6.55 -5.10 5.26
N VAL A 221 -5.74 -6.12 5.44
CA VAL A 221 -4.44 -6.06 6.07
C VAL A 221 -3.47 -6.97 5.33
N GLN A 222 -2.28 -6.49 5.06
CA GLN A 222 -1.17 -7.25 4.50
C GLN A 222 -0.01 -7.29 5.48
N TYR A 223 0.68 -8.42 5.56
CA TYR A 223 1.93 -8.58 6.28
C TYR A 223 3.00 -8.99 5.28
N LEU A 224 3.90 -8.05 4.97
CA LEU A 224 4.93 -8.18 3.95
C LEU A 224 6.29 -8.35 4.61
N LEU A 225 6.87 -9.52 4.45
CA LEU A 225 8.25 -9.81 4.79
C LEU A 225 9.13 -9.28 3.66
N GLY A 226 10.12 -8.45 3.99
CA GLY A 226 11.11 -7.99 3.03
C GLY A 226 12.51 -8.45 3.40
N GLN A 227 13.35 -8.66 2.39
CA GLN A 227 14.78 -8.88 2.59
C GLN A 227 15.44 -7.63 3.17
N GLU A 228 16.70 -7.76 3.52
CA GLU A 228 17.51 -6.62 3.94
C GLU A 228 17.73 -5.67 2.77
N ALA A 229 17.56 -4.38 3.05
CA ALA A 229 17.92 -3.29 2.17
C ALA A 229 18.62 -2.19 2.97
N GLU A 230 19.38 -1.38 2.25
CA GLU A 230 19.96 -0.15 2.74
C GLU A 230 18.99 1.00 2.46
N TYR A 231 18.86 1.94 3.37
CA TYR A 231 18.00 3.11 3.25
C TYR A 231 18.44 4.22 4.19
N LEU A 232 18.00 5.44 3.91
CA LEU A 232 18.23 6.58 4.78
C LEU A 232 17.09 6.71 5.80
N ALA A 233 17.45 6.97 7.06
CA ALA A 233 16.47 7.34 8.09
C ALA A 233 16.00 8.79 7.89
N GLU A 234 14.90 9.17 8.55
CA GLU A 234 14.46 10.57 8.58
C GLU A 234 15.52 11.46 9.21
N GLY A 235 15.88 12.57 8.53
CA GLY A 235 16.93 13.48 8.99
C GLY A 235 18.38 12.98 8.81
N ALA A 236 18.59 11.94 7.98
CA ALA A 236 19.91 11.33 7.76
C ALA A 236 20.82 12.13 6.81
N LEU A 237 20.40 13.26 6.31
CA LEU A 237 21.18 14.14 5.46
C LEU A 237 21.70 15.30 6.32
N THR A 238 22.99 15.29 6.67
CA THR A 238 23.63 16.36 7.43
C THR A 238 24.99 16.63 6.78
N ASP A 239 25.20 17.86 6.31
CA ASP A 239 26.51 18.32 5.83
C ASP A 239 27.36 18.67 7.07
N ASP A 240 28.07 17.67 7.62
CA ASP A 240 28.85 17.79 8.85
C ASP A 240 30.14 18.63 8.66
N ASN A 241 30.58 18.76 7.40
CA ASN A 241 31.83 19.49 7.10
C ASN A 241 31.57 20.87 6.48
N ASP A 242 30.29 21.25 6.28
CA ASP A 242 29.88 22.57 5.80
C ASP A 242 30.47 22.94 4.40
N ASN A 243 30.80 21.92 3.57
CA ASN A 243 31.38 22.15 2.25
C ASN A 243 30.32 22.35 1.14
N GLY A 244 29.03 22.07 1.43
CA GLY A 244 27.93 22.19 0.50
C GLY A 244 27.80 21.00 -0.47
N GLU A 245 28.60 19.95 -0.29
CA GLU A 245 28.50 18.68 -1.02
C GLU A 245 28.19 17.56 -0.01
N LEU A 246 27.19 16.73 -0.28
CA LEU A 246 26.85 15.58 0.57
C LEU A 246 27.70 14.38 0.16
N ASP A 247 28.70 14.07 0.96
CA ASP A 247 29.54 12.89 0.80
C ASP A 247 28.82 11.65 1.37
N ARG A 248 29.10 10.46 0.78
CA ARG A 248 28.51 9.20 1.23
C ARG A 248 28.83 8.87 2.72
N SER A 249 29.90 9.45 3.26
CA SER A 249 30.28 9.34 4.68
C SER A 249 29.41 10.17 5.62
N GLU A 250 28.66 11.12 5.10
CA GLU A 250 27.74 12.02 5.82
C GLU A 250 26.30 11.52 5.79
N LEU A 251 26.05 10.41 5.07
CA LEU A 251 24.76 9.77 5.00
C LEU A 251 24.64 8.73 6.12
N ASP A 252 23.64 8.87 7.02
CA ASP A 252 23.30 7.81 7.99
C ASP A 252 22.55 6.67 7.27
N VAL A 253 23.31 5.85 6.53
CA VAL A 253 22.79 4.69 5.81
C VAL A 253 22.53 3.57 6.81
N ARG A 254 21.29 3.14 6.91
CA ARG A 254 20.85 2.03 7.75
C ARG A 254 20.53 0.82 6.92
N ARG A 255 20.77 -0.35 7.47
CA ARG A 255 20.46 -1.64 6.84
C ARG A 255 19.61 -2.50 7.76
N SER A 256 18.47 -2.95 7.26
CA SER A 256 17.60 -3.89 7.99
C SER A 256 16.63 -4.61 7.06
N ARG A 257 15.94 -5.62 7.61
CA ARG A 257 14.83 -6.27 6.92
C ARG A 257 13.66 -5.30 6.79
N THR A 258 13.07 -5.23 5.59
CA THR A 258 12.01 -4.28 5.23
C THR A 258 10.61 -4.86 5.48
N THR A 259 10.37 -5.37 6.70
CA THR A 259 9.09 -5.99 7.07
C THR A 259 8.05 -4.94 7.46
N LEU A 260 6.86 -5.01 6.84
CA LEU A 260 5.76 -4.07 7.04
C LEU A 260 4.45 -4.79 7.36
N LEU A 261 3.67 -4.23 8.29
CA LEU A 261 2.26 -4.51 8.47
C LEU A 261 1.47 -3.34 7.85
N GLN A 262 0.53 -3.64 6.95
CA GLN A 262 -0.16 -2.63 6.17
C GLN A 262 -1.68 -2.80 6.27
N PRO A 263 -2.36 -2.15 7.22
CA PRO A 263 -3.79 -1.92 7.16
C PRO A 263 -4.16 -1.11 5.93
N GLN A 264 -5.25 -1.51 5.24
CA GLN A 264 -5.67 -0.95 3.96
C GLN A 264 -7.16 -0.70 3.95
N PHE A 265 -7.55 0.39 3.29
CA PHE A 265 -8.93 0.79 3.10
C PHE A 265 -9.09 1.41 1.71
N GLY A 266 -10.15 1.05 0.99
CA GLY A 266 -10.30 1.54 -0.38
C GLY A 266 -11.60 1.17 -1.07
N VAL A 267 -11.56 1.24 -2.40
CA VAL A 267 -12.69 0.97 -3.28
C VAL A 267 -12.28 -0.02 -4.36
N THR A 268 -13.13 -1.03 -4.58
CA THR A 268 -12.97 -2.04 -5.64
C THR A 268 -14.08 -1.85 -6.68
N VAL A 269 -13.70 -1.74 -7.94
CA VAL A 269 -14.62 -1.75 -9.08
C VAL A 269 -14.47 -3.09 -9.80
N ARG A 270 -15.61 -3.77 -10.03
CA ARG A 270 -15.65 -5.07 -10.70
C ARG A 270 -16.17 -4.95 -12.12
N PHE A 271 -15.57 -5.71 -13.02
CA PHE A 271 -15.88 -5.71 -14.44
C PHE A 271 -16.39 -7.07 -14.90
N ALA A 272 -17.34 -7.05 -15.85
CA ALA A 272 -17.78 -8.24 -16.56
C ALA A 272 -16.71 -8.71 -17.55
N GLY A 273 -16.67 -10.02 -17.80
CA GLY A 273 -15.99 -10.58 -18.96
C GLY A 273 -16.89 -10.49 -20.20
N ASP A 274 -16.27 -10.42 -21.35
CA ASP A 274 -16.96 -10.74 -22.58
C ASP A 274 -17.25 -12.26 -22.57
N ASP A 275 -18.50 -12.64 -22.77
CA ASP A 275 -18.85 -14.04 -23.03
C ASP A 275 -18.41 -14.34 -24.48
N ASP A 276 -17.25 -15.00 -24.65
CA ASP A 276 -16.89 -15.68 -25.88
C ASP A 276 -17.52 -17.08 -25.94
#